data_ff13ebae83367aeba1f5979cf34aac84
#
_entry.id   ff13ebae83367aeba1f5979cf34aac84
#
_cell.length_a   1.000
_cell.length_b   1.000
_cell.length_c   1.000
_cell.angle_alpha   90.00
_cell.angle_beta   90.00
_cell.angle_gamma   90.00
#
_symmetry.space_group_name_H-M   'P 1'
#
loop_
_entity.id
_entity.type
_entity.pdbx_description
1 polymer ?
#
loop_
_entity_poly.entity_id
_entity_poly.type
_entity_poly.pdbx_seq_one_letter_code
_entity_poly.pdbx_strand_id
1 'polypeptide(L)'
;HANVAGIEIENTTYAEVYGNKAYDNTAGVLVFTLPKLEKTDGAFANVHDNEIYDNNRANFGEAGTVVASIPAGVGVFVAASDDTEVHDNVIRDHGSSGIVVVSYQTFGVLLGESELDPTTDPYVQRTYIYANTFTNNGTSPGFPIDLIPQRPIEDVIWDGIVDAQGAAADLCLSSTPPS
;
A
#
# COMPACT_ATOMS: atom_id res chain seq x y z
N HIS A 1 0.98 13.33 11.23
CA HIS A 1 0.27 14.09 10.18
C HIS A 1 1.19 15.12 9.51
N ALA A 2 0.74 15.63 8.37
CA ALA A 2 1.44 16.62 7.56
C ALA A 2 2.78 16.12 6.96
N ASN A 3 2.83 14.84 6.61
CA ASN A 3 3.96 14.16 5.98
C ASN A 3 3.57 13.63 4.58
N VAL A 4 4.54 13.12 3.82
CA VAL A 4 4.22 12.31 2.64
C VAL A 4 3.71 10.94 3.11
N ALA A 5 4.43 10.24 3.95
CA ALA A 5 3.97 9.03 4.61
C ALA A 5 3.62 9.32 6.08
N GLY A 6 2.46 8.90 6.55
CA GLY A 6 2.10 8.98 7.96
C GLY A 6 2.94 8.02 8.81
N ILE A 7 3.02 6.77 8.37
CA ILE A 7 3.87 5.70 8.92
C ILE A 7 4.49 4.96 7.74
N GLU A 8 5.76 4.58 7.85
CA GLU A 8 6.51 3.92 6.79
C GLU A 8 7.24 2.69 7.32
N ILE A 9 7.00 1.55 6.69
CA ILE A 9 7.61 0.25 6.96
C ILE A 9 8.35 -0.16 5.69
N GLU A 10 9.66 0.04 5.68
CA GLU A 10 10.51 -0.23 4.54
C GLU A 10 11.41 -1.43 4.83
N ASN A 11 11.44 -2.44 3.96
CA ASN A 11 12.30 -3.63 4.03
C ASN A 11 12.36 -4.27 5.43
N THR A 12 11.25 -4.25 6.16
CA THR A 12 11.19 -4.69 7.56
C THR A 12 10.43 -6.00 7.67
N THR A 13 10.84 -6.86 8.59
CA THR A 13 10.10 -8.09 8.91
C THR A 13 9.52 -8.01 10.32
N TYR A 14 8.32 -8.57 10.48
CA TYR A 14 7.61 -8.63 11.78
C TYR A 14 7.31 -7.24 12.37
N ALA A 15 6.96 -6.28 11.51
CA ALA A 15 6.52 -4.97 11.97
C ALA A 15 5.06 -5.03 12.41
N GLU A 16 4.72 -4.37 13.50
CA GLU A 16 3.37 -4.24 14.01
C GLU A 16 3.01 -2.76 14.15
N VAL A 17 1.92 -2.35 13.48
CA VAL A 17 1.42 -0.97 13.44
C VAL A 17 0.00 -0.96 13.96
N TYR A 18 -0.22 -0.48 15.17
CA TYR A 18 -1.54 -0.49 15.79
C TYR A 18 -1.81 0.69 16.72
N GLY A 19 -3.08 1.00 16.92
CA GLY A 19 -3.52 2.05 17.83
C GLY A 19 -3.13 3.47 17.42
N ASN A 20 -2.81 3.69 16.12
CA ASN A 20 -2.34 4.97 15.61
C ASN A 20 -3.47 5.76 14.94
N LYS A 21 -3.23 7.06 14.80
CA LYS A 21 -4.00 7.96 13.92
C LYS A 21 -3.10 8.53 12.85
N ALA A 22 -3.30 8.07 11.60
CA ALA A 22 -2.59 8.58 10.43
C ALA A 22 -3.56 9.43 9.59
N TYR A 23 -3.35 10.74 9.54
CA TYR A 23 -4.25 11.67 8.88
C TYR A 23 -3.52 12.89 8.33
N ASP A 24 -4.14 13.56 7.36
CA ASP A 24 -3.59 14.81 6.77
C ASP A 24 -2.16 14.61 6.24
N ASN A 25 -1.88 13.45 5.62
CA ASN A 25 -0.65 13.14 4.90
C ASN A 25 -0.95 12.99 3.40
N THR A 26 0.07 12.71 2.59
CA THR A 26 -0.15 12.29 1.20
C THR A 26 -0.71 10.86 1.15
N ALA A 27 -0.12 9.94 1.94
CA ALA A 27 -0.64 8.60 2.18
C ALA A 27 -0.56 8.25 3.66
N GLY A 28 -1.41 7.33 4.14
CA GLY A 28 -1.53 6.99 5.56
C GLY A 28 -0.41 6.09 6.05
N VAL A 29 -0.45 4.82 5.70
CA VAL A 29 0.55 3.80 6.08
C VAL A 29 1.15 3.19 4.82
N LEU A 30 2.47 3.12 4.75
CA LEU A 30 3.21 2.50 3.67
C LEU A 30 3.93 1.25 4.19
N VAL A 31 3.75 0.12 3.49
CA VAL A 31 4.46 -1.14 3.73
C VAL A 31 5.08 -1.55 2.41
N PHE A 32 6.40 -1.49 2.28
CA PHE A 32 7.01 -1.77 0.99
C PHE A 32 8.43 -2.32 1.10
N THR A 33 8.83 -3.01 0.04
CA THR A 33 10.19 -3.51 -0.16
C THR A 33 10.83 -2.80 -1.33
N LEU A 34 12.02 -2.25 -1.11
CA LEU A 34 12.85 -1.64 -2.15
C LEU A 34 14.02 -2.55 -2.48
N PRO A 35 14.43 -2.60 -3.75
CA PRO A 35 15.64 -3.30 -4.17
C PRO A 35 16.91 -2.53 -3.75
N LYS A 36 18.06 -3.21 -3.91
CA LYS A 36 19.40 -2.60 -3.72
C LYS A 36 19.69 -2.12 -2.30
N LEU A 37 18.93 -2.56 -1.32
CA LEU A 37 19.23 -2.35 0.10
C LEU A 37 19.92 -3.56 0.70
N GLU A 38 20.55 -3.41 1.86
CA GLU A 38 21.20 -4.52 2.56
C GLU A 38 20.21 -5.64 2.89
N LYS A 39 19.00 -5.27 3.31
CA LYS A 39 17.88 -6.18 3.49
C LYS A 39 16.99 -6.11 2.25
N THR A 40 16.79 -7.23 1.58
CA THR A 40 16.07 -7.34 0.30
C THR A 40 14.68 -7.93 0.41
N ASP A 41 14.25 -8.25 1.63
CA ASP A 41 12.94 -8.84 1.92
C ASP A 41 12.18 -8.02 2.98
N GLY A 42 10.95 -7.67 2.68
CA GLY A 42 9.99 -7.13 3.64
C GLY A 42 8.84 -8.12 3.78
N ALA A 43 8.51 -8.52 5.00
CA ALA A 43 7.45 -9.50 5.21
C ALA A 43 6.89 -9.46 6.64
N PHE A 44 5.71 -10.08 6.81
CA PHE A 44 5.04 -10.22 8.11
C PHE A 44 4.73 -8.89 8.78
N ALA A 45 4.36 -7.88 7.99
CA ALA A 45 3.84 -6.63 8.53
C ALA A 45 2.39 -6.83 8.97
N ASN A 46 2.03 -6.34 10.14
CA ASN A 46 0.69 -6.38 10.68
C ASN A 46 0.19 -4.96 10.98
N VAL A 47 -0.82 -4.50 10.24
CA VAL A 47 -1.41 -3.16 10.35
C VAL A 47 -2.84 -3.29 10.84
N HIS A 48 -3.10 -2.96 12.10
CA HIS A 48 -4.40 -3.21 12.72
C HIS A 48 -4.81 -2.18 13.77
N ASP A 49 -6.09 -2.12 14.06
CA ASP A 49 -6.64 -1.23 15.10
C ASP A 49 -6.24 0.25 14.95
N ASN A 50 -6.04 0.73 13.71
CA ASN A 50 -5.69 2.12 13.45
C ASN A 50 -6.89 2.92 12.93
N GLU A 51 -6.88 4.23 13.16
CA GLU A 51 -7.70 5.21 12.46
C GLU A 51 -6.85 5.87 11.35
N ILE A 52 -7.15 5.58 10.09
CA ILE A 52 -6.43 6.08 8.92
C ILE A 52 -7.42 6.91 8.08
N TYR A 53 -7.24 8.22 8.02
CA TYR A 53 -8.24 9.07 7.40
C TYR A 53 -7.69 10.37 6.82
N ASP A 54 -8.37 10.87 5.78
CA ASP A 54 -8.10 12.18 5.17
C ASP A 54 -6.63 12.38 4.76
N ASN A 55 -5.99 11.34 4.22
CA ASN A 55 -4.62 11.43 3.71
C ASN A 55 -4.65 11.84 2.23
N ASN A 56 -4.94 13.12 1.97
CA ASN A 56 -5.22 13.66 0.64
C ASN A 56 -4.27 14.81 0.25
N ARG A 57 -3.19 15.04 0.99
CA ARG A 57 -2.24 16.10 0.62
C ARG A 57 -1.60 15.80 -0.72
N ALA A 58 -1.51 16.82 -1.56
CA ALA A 58 -0.64 16.73 -2.74
C ALA A 58 0.77 16.29 -2.31
N ASN A 59 1.36 15.37 -3.08
CA ASN A 59 2.70 14.90 -2.77
C ASN A 59 3.72 16.05 -2.88
N PHE A 60 4.49 16.26 -1.84
CA PHE A 60 5.53 17.30 -1.75
C PHE A 60 6.92 16.71 -1.53
N GLY A 61 7.08 15.40 -1.73
CA GLY A 61 8.39 14.73 -1.70
C GLY A 61 9.36 15.33 -2.70
N GLU A 62 10.64 15.34 -2.37
CA GLU A 62 11.66 15.83 -3.27
C GLU A 62 11.74 14.95 -4.53
N ALA A 63 11.70 15.57 -5.69
CA ALA A 63 11.73 14.84 -6.96
C ALA A 63 12.95 13.90 -7.06
N GLY A 64 12.71 12.67 -7.47
CA GLY A 64 13.74 11.62 -7.55
C GLY A 64 13.88 10.79 -6.27
N THR A 65 13.12 11.08 -5.23
CA THR A 65 13.01 10.22 -4.05
C THR A 65 11.85 9.23 -4.20
N VAL A 66 11.93 8.10 -3.50
CA VAL A 66 10.86 7.09 -3.49
C VAL A 66 9.52 7.68 -3.03
N VAL A 67 9.55 8.46 -1.98
CA VAL A 67 8.33 9.07 -1.41
C VAL A 67 7.65 10.04 -2.37
N ALA A 68 8.39 10.66 -3.32
CA ALA A 68 7.80 11.53 -4.34
C ALA A 68 6.88 10.76 -5.33
N SER A 69 7.00 9.45 -5.41
CA SER A 69 6.23 8.59 -6.32
C SER A 69 4.98 7.98 -5.65
N ILE A 70 4.78 8.21 -4.38
CA ILE A 70 3.62 7.69 -3.65
C ILE A 70 2.35 8.42 -4.11
N PRO A 71 1.31 7.70 -4.55
CA PRO A 71 0.05 8.31 -4.92
C PRO A 71 -0.62 9.01 -3.74
N ALA A 72 -1.13 10.22 -3.97
CA ALA A 72 -1.91 10.92 -2.97
C ALA A 72 -3.30 10.31 -2.79
N GLY A 73 -3.84 10.39 -1.58
CA GLY A 73 -5.20 9.92 -1.31
C GLY A 73 -5.30 8.42 -1.06
N VAL A 74 -4.24 7.78 -0.59
CA VAL A 74 -4.22 6.34 -0.26
C VAL A 74 -4.16 6.15 1.25
N GLY A 75 -5.04 5.29 1.79
CA GLY A 75 -5.03 4.94 3.20
C GLY A 75 -3.84 4.05 3.57
N VAL A 76 -3.79 2.85 3.03
CA VAL A 76 -2.68 1.90 3.20
C VAL A 76 -2.12 1.53 1.82
N PHE A 77 -0.82 1.57 1.66
CA PHE A 77 -0.12 1.19 0.44
C PHE A 77 0.82 0.02 0.75
N VAL A 78 0.60 -1.12 0.08
CA VAL A 78 1.44 -2.32 0.20
C VAL A 78 2.12 -2.57 -1.14
N ALA A 79 3.45 -2.63 -1.17
CA ALA A 79 4.21 -2.88 -2.39
C ALA A 79 5.35 -3.88 -2.15
N ALA A 80 5.35 -4.99 -2.89
CA ALA A 80 6.39 -6.02 -2.85
C ALA A 80 6.75 -6.46 -1.40
N SER A 81 5.76 -6.57 -0.52
CA SER A 81 5.92 -7.03 0.86
C SER A 81 5.01 -8.24 1.08
N ASP A 82 5.59 -9.34 1.52
CA ASP A 82 4.91 -10.60 1.70
C ASP A 82 4.26 -10.74 3.08
N ASP A 83 3.34 -11.71 3.19
CA ASP A 83 2.71 -12.09 4.46
C ASP A 83 2.19 -10.87 5.25
N THR A 84 1.69 -9.86 4.53
CA THR A 84 1.18 -8.62 5.14
C THR A 84 -0.28 -8.79 5.55
N GLU A 85 -0.59 -8.44 6.78
CA GLU A 85 -1.98 -8.39 7.28
C GLU A 85 -2.42 -6.93 7.49
N VAL A 86 -3.61 -6.60 6.98
CA VAL A 86 -4.26 -5.31 7.20
C VAL A 86 -5.67 -5.56 7.69
N HIS A 87 -5.94 -5.34 8.97
CA HIS A 87 -7.23 -5.72 9.57
C HIS A 87 -7.69 -4.81 10.71
N ASP A 88 -8.97 -4.87 11.01
CA ASP A 88 -9.59 -4.12 12.11
C ASP A 88 -9.29 -2.60 12.12
N ASN A 89 -8.95 -2.02 10.96
CA ASN A 89 -8.72 -0.59 10.84
C ASN A 89 -10.00 0.15 10.43
N VAL A 90 -10.10 1.41 10.82
CA VAL A 90 -11.06 2.36 10.28
C VAL A 90 -10.36 3.20 9.22
N ILE A 91 -10.71 3.01 7.94
CA ILE A 91 -10.07 3.61 6.77
C ILE A 91 -11.10 4.45 6.02
N ARG A 92 -10.93 5.78 6.02
CA ARG A 92 -11.98 6.65 5.50
C ARG A 92 -11.47 7.96 4.91
N ASP A 93 -12.31 8.52 4.04
CA ASP A 93 -12.12 9.86 3.47
C ASP A 93 -10.83 9.99 2.65
N HIS A 94 -10.43 8.92 1.93
CA HIS A 94 -9.30 8.92 1.00
C HIS A 94 -9.77 9.19 -0.42
N GLY A 95 -9.17 10.16 -1.08
CA GLY A 95 -9.54 10.53 -2.45
C GLY A 95 -9.31 9.40 -3.46
N SER A 96 -8.21 8.64 -3.32
CA SER A 96 -7.81 7.61 -4.27
C SER A 96 -8.33 6.22 -3.91
N SER A 97 -7.97 5.68 -2.76
CA SER A 97 -8.43 4.34 -2.32
C SER A 97 -8.13 4.11 -0.85
N GLY A 98 -8.88 3.22 -0.20
CA GLY A 98 -8.60 2.78 1.16
C GLY A 98 -7.29 2.00 1.24
N ILE A 99 -7.13 0.96 0.43
CA ILE A 99 -5.92 0.12 0.37
C ILE A 99 -5.49 -0.09 -1.08
N VAL A 100 -4.20 0.02 -1.34
CA VAL A 100 -3.59 -0.28 -2.63
C VAL A 100 -2.52 -1.34 -2.43
N VAL A 101 -2.60 -2.44 -3.20
CA VAL A 101 -1.65 -3.55 -3.18
C VAL A 101 -1.03 -3.66 -4.57
N VAL A 102 0.29 -3.53 -4.67
CA VAL A 102 0.99 -3.56 -5.96
C VAL A 102 2.30 -4.34 -5.89
N SER A 103 2.65 -4.97 -7.02
CA SER A 103 3.98 -5.54 -7.20
C SER A 103 5.05 -4.45 -7.33
N TYR A 104 6.31 -4.81 -7.15
CA TYR A 104 7.41 -3.90 -7.50
C TYR A 104 7.46 -3.58 -9.00
N GLN A 105 6.90 -4.45 -9.85
CA GLN A 105 6.80 -4.18 -11.29
C GLN A 105 5.97 -2.92 -11.55
N THR A 106 4.83 -2.78 -10.87
CA THR A 106 4.01 -1.55 -10.95
C THR A 106 4.67 -0.40 -10.21
N PHE A 107 5.17 -0.63 -9.01
CA PHE A 107 5.79 0.42 -8.20
C PHE A 107 7.07 0.96 -8.82
N GLY A 108 7.92 0.10 -9.37
CA GLY A 108 9.14 0.48 -10.09
C GLY A 108 8.87 1.39 -11.29
N VAL A 109 7.77 1.17 -12.02
CA VAL A 109 7.34 2.09 -13.09
C VAL A 109 7.05 3.48 -12.54
N LEU A 110 6.41 3.59 -11.38
CA LEU A 110 6.15 4.88 -10.72
C LEU A 110 7.45 5.55 -10.26
N LEU A 111 8.46 4.75 -9.90
CA LEU A 111 9.80 5.23 -9.54
C LEU A 111 10.64 5.61 -10.77
N GLY A 112 10.16 5.32 -12.00
CA GLY A 112 10.91 5.53 -13.23
C GLY A 112 12.00 4.48 -13.49
N GLU A 113 11.93 3.33 -12.83
CA GLU A 113 12.86 2.23 -13.03
C GLU A 113 12.44 1.36 -14.24
N SER A 114 13.41 0.99 -15.07
CA SER A 114 13.17 0.18 -16.28
C SER A 114 13.55 -1.29 -16.11
N GLU A 115 14.27 -1.64 -15.07
CA GLU A 115 14.76 -3.00 -14.82
C GLU A 115 14.53 -3.41 -13.37
N LEU A 116 14.06 -4.64 -13.18
CA LEU A 116 13.91 -5.24 -11.86
C LEU A 116 15.24 -5.74 -11.34
N ASP A 117 15.50 -5.53 -10.06
CA ASP A 117 16.64 -6.13 -9.38
C ASP A 117 16.39 -7.65 -9.23
N PRO A 118 17.24 -8.51 -9.80
CA PRO A 118 17.05 -9.96 -9.73
C PRO A 118 17.23 -10.55 -8.33
N THR A 119 17.72 -9.78 -7.36
CA THR A 119 17.93 -10.21 -5.97
C THR A 119 16.77 -9.91 -5.05
N THR A 120 15.76 -9.18 -5.53
CA THR A 120 14.57 -8.79 -4.76
C THR A 120 13.33 -9.46 -5.36
N ASP A 121 12.49 -10.06 -4.52
CA ASP A 121 11.19 -10.55 -4.96
C ASP A 121 10.29 -9.35 -5.31
N PRO A 122 9.83 -9.22 -6.56
CA PRO A 122 8.99 -8.11 -6.97
C PRO A 122 7.50 -8.31 -6.66
N TYR A 123 7.09 -9.49 -6.23
CA TYR A 123 5.69 -9.82 -6.05
C TYR A 123 5.19 -9.45 -4.65
N VAL A 124 3.88 -9.38 -4.52
CA VAL A 124 3.19 -9.33 -3.25
C VAL A 124 2.50 -10.67 -3.06
N GLN A 125 2.85 -11.38 -2.02
CA GLN A 125 2.34 -12.72 -1.78
C GLN A 125 1.72 -12.81 -0.38
N ARG A 126 0.63 -13.59 -0.26
CA ARG A 126 -0.02 -13.88 1.02
C ARG A 126 -0.40 -12.61 1.82
N THR A 127 -1.07 -11.68 1.13
CA THR A 127 -1.63 -10.49 1.78
C THR A 127 -3.06 -10.75 2.22
N TYR A 128 -3.35 -10.54 3.50
CA TYR A 128 -4.67 -10.73 4.08
C TYR A 128 -5.27 -9.39 4.49
N ILE A 129 -6.43 -9.06 3.91
CA ILE A 129 -7.18 -7.84 4.22
C ILE A 129 -8.54 -8.25 4.75
N TYR A 130 -8.82 -8.03 6.02
CA TYR A 130 -10.07 -8.46 6.64
C TYR A 130 -10.53 -7.53 7.77
N ALA A 131 -11.81 -7.59 8.08
CA ALA A 131 -12.44 -6.87 9.20
C ALA A 131 -12.18 -5.34 9.22
N ASN A 132 -11.72 -4.72 8.13
CA ASN A 132 -11.59 -3.28 8.05
C ASN A 132 -12.94 -2.59 7.82
N THR A 133 -13.09 -1.41 8.34
CA THR A 133 -14.24 -0.54 8.07
C THR A 133 -13.85 0.54 7.08
N PHE A 134 -14.48 0.54 5.90
CA PHE A 134 -14.26 1.52 4.85
C PHE A 134 -15.40 2.52 4.76
N THR A 135 -15.09 3.80 4.56
CA THR A 135 -16.10 4.84 4.38
C THR A 135 -15.56 5.97 3.50
N ASN A 136 -16.32 6.33 2.46
CA ASN A 136 -16.08 7.51 1.63
C ASN A 136 -14.68 7.57 0.99
N ASN A 137 -14.16 6.45 0.50
CA ASN A 137 -12.91 6.40 -0.24
C ASN A 137 -13.16 6.47 -1.76
N GLY A 138 -12.12 6.72 -2.56
CA GLY A 138 -12.15 6.63 -4.02
C GLY A 138 -12.90 7.76 -4.74
N THR A 139 -13.22 8.85 -4.07
CA THR A 139 -14.12 9.89 -4.61
C THR A 139 -13.42 10.90 -5.50
N SER A 140 -12.11 11.10 -5.32
CA SER A 140 -11.30 12.09 -6.06
C SER A 140 -9.85 11.61 -6.19
N PRO A 141 -9.61 10.54 -6.98
CA PRO A 141 -8.29 9.92 -7.07
C PRO A 141 -7.26 10.84 -7.70
N GLY A 142 -6.03 10.74 -7.19
CA GLY A 142 -4.85 11.34 -7.79
C GLY A 142 -4.17 10.38 -8.78
N PHE A 143 -3.21 10.92 -9.57
CA PHE A 143 -2.40 10.13 -10.49
C PHE A 143 -1.55 9.09 -9.74
N PRO A 144 -1.41 7.86 -10.24
CA PRO A 144 -1.95 7.31 -11.49
C PRO A 144 -3.34 6.64 -11.33
N ILE A 145 -3.91 6.63 -10.14
CA ILE A 145 -5.18 5.92 -9.84
C ILE A 145 -6.36 6.57 -10.58
N ASP A 146 -6.27 7.87 -10.88
CA ASP A 146 -7.25 8.60 -11.69
C ASP A 146 -7.42 8.06 -13.12
N LEU A 147 -6.47 7.26 -13.62
CA LEU A 147 -6.56 6.58 -14.91
C LEU A 147 -7.60 5.45 -14.91
N ILE A 148 -8.00 4.95 -13.75
CA ILE A 148 -9.12 4.00 -13.63
C ILE A 148 -10.42 4.78 -13.85
N PRO A 149 -11.26 4.41 -14.84
CA PRO A 149 -12.43 5.23 -15.21
C PRO A 149 -13.61 5.13 -14.24
N GLN A 150 -13.65 4.07 -13.42
CA GLN A 150 -14.73 3.84 -12.46
C GLN A 150 -14.72 4.88 -11.34
N ARG A 151 -15.91 5.32 -10.91
CA ARG A 151 -16.07 6.21 -9.74
C ARG A 151 -17.28 5.78 -8.90
N PRO A 152 -17.19 5.77 -7.57
CA PRO A 152 -15.93 5.90 -6.83
C PRO A 152 -14.96 4.75 -7.16
N ILE A 153 -13.68 4.94 -6.90
CA ILE A 153 -12.69 3.85 -6.93
C ILE A 153 -13.00 2.89 -5.78
N GLU A 154 -12.75 1.61 -5.99
CA GLU A 154 -12.93 0.59 -4.97
C GLU A 154 -12.06 0.86 -3.73
N ASP A 155 -12.54 0.42 -2.57
CA ASP A 155 -11.82 0.56 -1.31
C ASP A 155 -10.49 -0.20 -1.30
N VAL A 156 -10.40 -1.30 -2.05
CA VAL A 156 -9.18 -2.09 -2.22
C VAL A 156 -8.84 -2.22 -3.71
N ILE A 157 -7.64 -1.85 -4.09
CA ILE A 157 -7.10 -1.99 -5.44
C ILE A 157 -5.92 -2.96 -5.39
N TRP A 158 -5.86 -3.87 -6.35
CA TRP A 158 -4.73 -4.76 -6.59
C TRP A 158 -4.34 -4.72 -8.07
N ASP A 159 -3.03 -4.70 -8.37
CA ASP A 159 -2.54 -4.66 -9.75
C ASP A 159 -2.67 -6.00 -10.50
N GLY A 160 -2.99 -7.10 -9.79
CA GLY A 160 -3.19 -8.41 -10.39
C GLY A 160 -1.91 -9.08 -10.88
N ILE A 161 -0.72 -8.58 -10.53
CA ILE A 161 0.55 -9.13 -10.97
C ILE A 161 0.98 -10.26 -10.01
N VAL A 162 1.20 -11.43 -10.60
CA VAL A 162 1.58 -12.66 -9.90
C VAL A 162 2.84 -13.24 -10.53
N ASP A 163 3.54 -14.11 -9.82
CA ASP A 163 4.69 -14.81 -10.38
C ASP A 163 4.29 -15.73 -11.54
N ALA A 164 5.25 -16.09 -12.38
CA ALA A 164 5.01 -16.93 -13.59
C ALA A 164 4.53 -18.35 -13.27
N GLN A 165 4.62 -18.78 -12.02
CA GLN A 165 4.18 -20.10 -11.55
C GLN A 165 2.76 -20.08 -11.00
N GLY A 166 2.16 -18.88 -10.86
CA GLY A 166 0.80 -18.72 -10.38
C GLY A 166 0.59 -19.18 -8.93
N ALA A 167 1.69 -19.55 -8.28
CA ALA A 167 1.67 -20.15 -6.98
C ALA A 167 1.77 -19.07 -5.92
N ALA A 168 0.68 -18.50 -5.51
CA ALA A 168 0.63 -17.69 -4.29
C ALA A 168 0.45 -16.19 -4.43
N ALA A 169 -0.25 -15.73 -5.44
CA ALA A 169 -0.90 -14.44 -5.29
C ALA A 169 -2.13 -14.62 -4.40
N ASP A 170 -1.88 -14.88 -3.15
CA ASP A 170 -2.95 -15.00 -2.18
C ASP A 170 -3.26 -13.60 -1.63
N LEU A 171 -3.94 -12.78 -2.44
CA LEU A 171 -4.69 -11.67 -1.89
C LEU A 171 -6.01 -12.22 -1.38
N CYS A 172 -6.15 -12.29 -0.09
CA CYS A 172 -7.39 -12.70 0.57
C CYS A 172 -8.14 -11.48 1.10
N LEU A 173 -9.36 -11.30 0.59
CA LEU A 173 -10.30 -10.30 1.11
C LEU A 173 -11.41 -11.02 1.87
N SER A 174 -11.58 -10.70 3.14
CA SER A 174 -12.59 -11.33 3.99
C SER A 174 -13.17 -10.35 5.02
N SER A 175 -14.37 -10.66 5.48
CA SER A 175 -14.94 -9.98 6.65
C SER A 175 -14.46 -10.56 7.99
N THR A 176 -13.76 -11.69 7.95
CA THR A 176 -13.27 -12.42 9.13
C THR A 176 -11.83 -12.82 8.94
N PRO A 177 -11.07 -13.09 10.02
CA PRO A 177 -9.71 -13.61 9.95
C PRO A 177 -9.62 -14.88 9.09
N PRO A 178 -8.48 -15.13 8.43
CA PRO A 178 -8.22 -16.40 7.76
C PRO A 178 -8.24 -17.56 8.76
N SER A 179 -8.78 -18.67 8.35
CA SER A 179 -8.91 -19.89 9.17
C SER A 179 -7.62 -20.70 9.19
#